data_7e4d71e47562caf230fa6e1e8b90b83d
#
_entry.id   7e4d71e47562caf230fa6e1e8b90b83d
#
_cell.length_a   1.000
_cell.length_b   1.000
_cell.length_c   1.000
_cell.angle_alpha   90.00
_cell.angle_beta   90.00
_cell.angle_gamma   90.00
#
_symmetry.space_group_name_H-M   'P 1'
#
loop_
_entity.id
_entity.type
_entity.pdbx_description
1 polymer ?
#
loop_
_entity_poly.entity_id
_entity_poly.type
_entity_poly.pdbx_seq_one_letter_code
_entity_poly.pdbx_strand_id
1 'polypeptide(L)'
;QLPVLEKGSTYNDYIDILYDSDQRIISAIEYILSKNDRLVIIAHSCGVHMLMSFIENFYLQPQVISIVMIGSGAVDKGQKLAREYPYDKINIPILDIYGEYDFDLVREEASKREKSIKTISDKSSQYEIKSSSHYHEDNADKVIQIVKKWLSDK
;
A
#
# COMPACT_ATOMS: atom_id res chain seq x y z
N GLN A 1 4.08 -14.32 7.48
CA GLN A 1 5.12 -13.37 7.10
C GLN A 1 5.23 -13.32 5.57
N LEU A 2 5.29 -12.11 4.97
CA LEU A 2 5.55 -11.93 3.55
C LEU A 2 7.01 -12.31 3.21
N PRO A 3 7.33 -12.62 1.94
CA PRO A 3 8.70 -12.89 1.51
C PRO A 3 9.62 -11.73 1.87
N VAL A 4 10.81 -12.04 2.38
CA VAL A 4 11.84 -11.06 2.71
C VAL A 4 13.16 -11.57 2.14
N LEU A 5 13.81 -10.76 1.33
CA LEU A 5 15.15 -11.04 0.80
C LEU A 5 16.25 -10.63 1.81
N GLU A 6 17.47 -10.96 1.47
CA GLU A 6 18.63 -10.63 2.30
C GLU A 6 18.83 -9.11 2.40
N LYS A 7 19.54 -8.69 3.46
CA LYS A 7 19.87 -7.29 3.69
C LYS A 7 20.68 -6.75 2.51
N GLY A 8 20.22 -5.62 1.95
CA GLY A 8 20.84 -4.97 0.81
C GLY A 8 20.18 -5.29 -0.53
N SER A 9 19.19 -6.19 -0.55
CA SER A 9 18.35 -6.39 -1.72
C SER A 9 17.56 -5.12 -2.05
N THR A 10 17.38 -4.86 -3.34
CA THR A 10 16.70 -3.70 -3.89
C THR A 10 15.32 -4.05 -4.42
N TYR A 11 14.53 -3.06 -4.82
CA TYR A 11 13.22 -3.30 -5.45
C TYR A 11 13.31 -4.26 -6.64
N ASN A 12 14.34 -4.12 -7.49
CA ASN A 12 14.50 -5.00 -8.66
C ASN A 12 14.65 -6.47 -8.28
N ASP A 13 15.27 -6.76 -7.14
CA ASP A 13 15.44 -8.14 -6.66
C ASP A 13 14.12 -8.75 -6.17
N TYR A 14 13.15 -7.90 -5.76
CA TYR A 14 11.82 -8.33 -5.33
C TYR A 14 10.84 -8.62 -6.47
N ILE A 15 11.08 -8.10 -7.69
CA ILE A 15 10.11 -8.17 -8.80
C ILE A 15 9.69 -9.63 -9.08
N ASP A 16 10.65 -10.54 -9.12
CA ASP A 16 10.42 -11.94 -9.48
C ASP A 16 9.72 -12.75 -8.38
N ILE A 17 9.71 -12.23 -7.14
CA ILE A 17 9.10 -12.92 -5.99
C ILE A 17 7.85 -12.21 -5.43
N LEU A 18 7.39 -11.15 -6.06
CA LEU A 18 6.18 -10.44 -5.58
C LEU A 18 4.97 -11.37 -5.50
N TYR A 19 4.80 -12.27 -6.48
CA TYR A 19 3.71 -13.24 -6.51
C TYR A 19 3.82 -14.32 -5.42
N ASP A 20 5.01 -14.56 -4.85
CA ASP A 20 5.17 -15.52 -3.74
C ASP A 20 4.43 -15.08 -2.48
N SER A 21 4.03 -13.81 -2.42
CA SER A 21 3.19 -13.27 -1.36
C SER A 21 1.71 -13.66 -1.48
N ASP A 22 1.24 -14.02 -2.67
CA ASP A 22 -0.19 -14.17 -2.97
C ASP A 22 -0.88 -15.18 -2.06
N GLN A 23 -0.34 -16.39 -1.93
CA GLN A 23 -0.92 -17.43 -1.06
C GLN A 23 -0.89 -17.04 0.42
N ARG A 24 0.09 -16.27 0.83
CA ARG A 24 0.21 -15.78 2.21
C ARG A 24 -0.83 -14.69 2.49
N ILE A 25 -1.08 -13.81 1.52
CA ILE A 25 -2.13 -12.77 1.59
C ILE A 25 -3.51 -13.44 1.63
N ILE A 26 -3.78 -14.43 0.76
CA ILE A 26 -5.03 -15.22 0.78
C ILE A 26 -5.24 -15.84 2.16
N SER A 27 -4.27 -16.59 2.65
CA SER A 27 -4.38 -17.27 3.95
C SER A 27 -4.60 -16.30 5.11
N ALA A 28 -3.96 -15.12 5.07
CA ALA A 28 -4.15 -14.09 6.09
C ALA A 28 -5.58 -13.49 6.04
N ILE A 29 -6.08 -13.19 4.84
CA ILE A 29 -7.43 -12.68 4.64
C ILE A 29 -8.46 -13.72 5.13
N GLU A 30 -8.36 -14.98 4.70
CA GLU A 30 -9.24 -16.06 5.11
C GLU A 30 -9.24 -16.26 6.63
N TYR A 31 -8.05 -16.28 7.26
CA TYR A 31 -7.93 -16.40 8.71
C TYR A 31 -8.62 -15.27 9.47
N ILE A 32 -8.44 -14.02 9.02
CA ILE A 32 -9.06 -12.87 9.67
C ILE A 32 -10.56 -12.90 9.46
N LEU A 33 -11.03 -13.18 8.26
CA LEU A 33 -12.46 -13.22 7.93
C LEU A 33 -13.19 -14.42 8.54
N SER A 34 -12.47 -15.47 8.94
CA SER A 34 -13.09 -16.55 9.74
C SER A 34 -13.56 -16.10 11.13
N LYS A 35 -13.15 -14.92 11.58
CA LYS A 35 -13.42 -14.38 12.92
C LYS A 35 -14.02 -12.98 12.89
N ASN A 36 -14.07 -12.34 11.74
CA ASN A 36 -14.48 -10.94 11.56
C ASN A 36 -15.26 -10.78 10.27
N ASP A 37 -16.26 -9.90 10.27
CA ASP A 37 -17.11 -9.62 9.11
C ASP A 37 -16.50 -8.61 8.15
N ARG A 38 -15.46 -7.89 8.58
CA ARG A 38 -14.81 -6.81 7.81
C ARG A 38 -13.31 -6.83 8.01
N LEU A 39 -12.60 -6.38 6.97
CA LEU A 39 -11.14 -6.30 6.95
C LEU A 39 -10.69 -4.99 6.32
N VAL A 40 -9.69 -4.36 6.93
CA VAL A 40 -8.88 -3.28 6.34
C VAL A 40 -7.48 -3.83 6.08
N ILE A 41 -6.95 -3.61 4.89
CA ILE A 41 -5.57 -3.99 4.56
C ILE A 41 -4.70 -2.75 4.73
N ILE A 42 -3.63 -2.87 5.51
CA ILE A 42 -2.60 -1.84 5.66
C ILE A 42 -1.30 -2.40 5.11
N ALA A 43 -0.74 -1.75 4.10
CA ALA A 43 0.51 -2.15 3.45
C ALA A 43 1.53 -1.01 3.47
N HIS A 44 2.79 -1.32 3.71
CA HIS A 44 3.89 -0.35 3.71
C HIS A 44 5.01 -0.78 2.76
N SER A 45 5.55 0.16 1.99
CA SER A 45 6.75 -0.04 1.15
C SER A 45 6.62 -1.25 0.22
N CYS A 46 7.53 -2.21 0.32
CA CYS A 46 7.50 -3.45 -0.46
C CYS A 46 6.18 -4.24 -0.29
N GLY A 47 5.55 -4.14 0.89
CA GLY A 47 4.21 -4.72 1.12
C GLY A 47 3.13 -4.14 0.22
N VAL A 48 3.26 -2.87 -0.22
CA VAL A 48 2.34 -2.28 -1.22
C VAL A 48 2.54 -2.95 -2.58
N HIS A 49 3.78 -3.15 -3.02
CA HIS A 49 4.07 -3.86 -4.29
C HIS A 49 3.50 -5.28 -4.28
N MET A 50 3.67 -6.00 -3.17
CA MET A 50 3.11 -7.35 -3.00
C MET A 50 1.58 -7.35 -3.03
N LEU A 51 0.94 -6.40 -2.33
CA LEU A 51 -0.51 -6.24 -2.36
C LEU A 51 -1.01 -5.90 -3.77
N MET A 52 -0.33 -5.02 -4.50
CA MET A 52 -0.71 -4.66 -5.88
C MET A 52 -0.50 -5.83 -6.85
N SER A 53 0.56 -6.62 -6.67
CA SER A 53 0.76 -7.87 -7.42
C SER A 53 -0.38 -8.87 -7.14
N PHE A 54 -0.77 -9.01 -5.88
CA PHE A 54 -1.92 -9.85 -5.50
C PHE A 54 -3.22 -9.37 -6.16
N ILE A 55 -3.54 -8.07 -6.11
CA ILE A 55 -4.75 -7.51 -6.71
C ILE A 55 -4.76 -7.66 -8.23
N GLU A 56 -3.60 -7.70 -8.88
CA GLU A 56 -3.50 -7.96 -10.31
C GLU A 56 -4.01 -9.36 -10.69
N ASN A 57 -3.77 -10.34 -9.82
CA ASN A 57 -4.05 -11.75 -10.07
C ASN A 57 -5.34 -12.26 -9.39
N PHE A 58 -5.79 -11.60 -8.33
CA PHE A 58 -6.91 -12.05 -7.50
C PHE A 58 -7.91 -10.92 -7.21
N TYR A 59 -9.18 -11.26 -7.10
CA TYR A 59 -10.20 -10.33 -6.65
C TYR A 59 -10.14 -10.12 -5.13
N LEU A 60 -10.29 -8.88 -4.70
CA LEU A 60 -10.51 -8.58 -3.29
C LEU A 60 -11.86 -9.11 -2.83
N GLN A 61 -11.88 -9.78 -1.70
CA GLN A 61 -13.12 -10.28 -1.11
C GLN A 61 -14.02 -9.10 -0.69
N PRO A 62 -15.35 -9.21 -0.82
CA PRO A 62 -16.28 -8.11 -0.50
C PRO A 62 -16.19 -7.58 0.93
N GLN A 63 -15.65 -8.38 1.85
CA GLN A 63 -15.44 -8.01 3.24
C GLN A 63 -14.21 -7.10 3.44
N VAL A 64 -13.34 -6.98 2.43
CA VAL A 64 -12.26 -5.99 2.43
C VAL A 64 -12.88 -4.63 2.13
N ILE A 65 -12.94 -3.76 3.13
CA ILE A 65 -13.70 -2.50 3.04
C ILE A 65 -12.85 -1.29 2.69
N SER A 66 -11.54 -1.36 2.85
CA SER A 66 -10.60 -0.31 2.48
C SER A 66 -9.16 -0.78 2.50
N ILE A 67 -8.30 -0.02 1.81
CA ILE A 67 -6.85 -0.21 1.77
C ILE A 67 -6.16 1.04 2.30
N VAL A 68 -5.13 0.86 3.11
CA VAL A 68 -4.18 1.90 3.51
C VAL A 68 -2.82 1.55 2.91
N MET A 69 -2.30 2.43 2.08
CA MET A 69 -0.98 2.33 1.46
C MET A 69 -0.05 3.35 2.08
N ILE A 70 1.14 2.94 2.51
CA ILE A 70 2.14 3.82 3.10
C ILE A 70 3.43 3.67 2.29
N GLY A 71 3.97 4.79 1.77
CA GLY A 71 5.17 4.79 0.93
C GLY A 71 4.98 4.03 -0.39
N SER A 72 3.83 4.23 -1.04
CA SER A 72 3.48 3.58 -2.32
C SER A 72 4.43 3.96 -3.45
N GLY A 73 4.92 2.95 -4.18
CA GLY A 73 5.82 3.16 -5.31
C GLY A 73 7.28 3.31 -4.89
N ALA A 74 7.62 2.92 -3.66
CA ALA A 74 9.00 2.95 -3.18
C ALA A 74 9.88 2.01 -4.00
N VAL A 75 10.85 2.60 -4.71
CA VAL A 75 11.91 1.90 -5.44
C VAL A 75 13.24 2.54 -5.12
N ASP A 76 14.32 1.79 -5.27
CA ASP A 76 15.66 2.32 -5.01
C ASP A 76 16.06 3.37 -6.07
N LYS A 77 17.02 4.21 -5.68
CA LYS A 77 17.49 5.31 -6.54
C LYS A 77 17.88 4.82 -7.94
N GLY A 78 17.28 5.43 -8.96
CA GLY A 78 17.53 5.10 -10.35
C GLY A 78 16.75 3.90 -10.88
N GLN A 79 15.94 3.25 -10.06
CA GLN A 79 15.00 2.20 -10.48
C GLN A 79 13.64 2.79 -10.85
N LYS A 80 12.82 1.99 -11.52
CA LYS A 80 11.45 2.35 -11.92
C LYS A 80 10.51 1.23 -11.51
N LEU A 81 9.23 1.55 -11.35
CA LEU A 81 8.21 0.52 -11.20
C LEU A 81 8.23 -0.43 -12.40
N ALA A 82 8.27 -1.73 -12.14
CA ALA A 82 8.24 -2.76 -13.17
C ALA A 82 6.90 -2.77 -13.93
N ARG A 83 5.82 -2.35 -13.25
CA ARG A 83 4.46 -2.27 -13.80
C ARG A 83 3.66 -1.19 -13.08
N GLU A 84 2.63 -0.66 -13.74
CA GLU A 84 1.67 0.22 -13.09
C GLU A 84 0.81 -0.56 -12.09
N TYR A 85 0.33 0.13 -11.05
CA TYR A 85 -0.59 -0.49 -10.10
C TYR A 85 -1.98 -0.67 -10.72
N PRO A 86 -2.65 -1.80 -10.47
CA PRO A 86 -3.94 -2.15 -11.06
C PRO A 86 -5.10 -1.42 -10.36
N TYR A 87 -5.10 -0.09 -10.37
CA TYR A 87 -6.13 0.73 -9.73
C TYR A 87 -7.53 0.48 -10.31
N ASP A 88 -7.61 0.08 -11.56
CA ASP A 88 -8.85 -0.28 -12.27
C ASP A 88 -9.52 -1.56 -11.73
N LYS A 89 -8.78 -2.37 -10.99
CA LYS A 89 -9.29 -3.58 -10.32
C LYS A 89 -9.74 -3.34 -8.89
N ILE A 90 -9.58 -2.12 -8.38
CA ILE A 90 -9.93 -1.75 -7.01
C ILE A 90 -11.23 -0.95 -7.02
N ASN A 91 -12.21 -1.35 -6.22
CA ASN A 91 -13.52 -0.69 -6.10
C ASN A 91 -13.85 -0.25 -4.67
N ILE A 92 -12.84 -0.18 -3.80
CA ILE A 92 -12.96 0.22 -2.40
C ILE A 92 -12.08 1.43 -2.10
N PRO A 93 -12.41 2.25 -1.08
CA PRO A 93 -11.63 3.43 -0.74
C PRO A 93 -10.17 3.13 -0.39
N ILE A 94 -9.28 4.00 -0.83
CA ILE A 94 -7.83 3.92 -0.59
C ILE A 94 -7.38 5.16 0.19
N LEU A 95 -6.58 4.94 1.23
CA LEU A 95 -5.78 5.97 1.88
C LEU A 95 -4.31 5.79 1.46
N ASP A 96 -3.73 6.80 0.82
CA ASP A 96 -2.30 6.83 0.45
C ASP A 96 -1.56 7.81 1.36
N ILE A 97 -0.52 7.34 2.06
CA ILE A 97 0.30 8.15 2.98
C ILE A 97 1.75 8.09 2.54
N TYR A 98 2.43 9.22 2.52
CA TYR A 98 3.87 9.27 2.23
C TYR A 98 4.57 10.38 3.03
N GLY A 99 5.88 10.28 3.17
CA GLY A 99 6.70 11.27 3.85
C GLY A 99 7.23 12.35 2.90
N GLU A 100 7.43 13.58 3.42
CA GLU A 100 8.07 14.67 2.66
C GLU A 100 9.48 14.28 2.16
N TYR A 101 10.18 13.42 2.90
CA TYR A 101 11.51 12.91 2.57
C TYR A 101 11.48 11.42 2.18
N ASP A 102 10.38 10.98 1.58
CA ASP A 102 10.23 9.63 1.04
C ASP A 102 11.12 9.41 -0.19
N PHE A 103 11.20 8.20 -0.72
CA PHE A 103 11.90 7.91 -1.97
C PHE A 103 11.44 8.83 -3.10
N ASP A 104 12.35 9.14 -4.02
CA ASP A 104 12.11 10.10 -5.10
C ASP A 104 10.83 9.76 -5.88
N LEU A 105 10.69 8.50 -6.34
CA LEU A 105 9.53 8.09 -7.13
C LEU A 105 8.22 8.17 -6.34
N VAL A 106 8.24 7.89 -5.02
CA VAL A 106 7.05 8.03 -4.16
C VAL A 106 6.52 9.46 -4.19
N ARG A 107 7.42 10.44 -4.12
CA ARG A 107 7.08 11.87 -4.12
C ARG A 107 6.71 12.39 -5.50
N GLU A 108 7.48 12.02 -6.52
CA GLU A 108 7.28 12.45 -7.92
C GLU A 108 5.94 11.97 -8.48
N GLU A 109 5.54 10.72 -8.17
CA GLU A 109 4.29 10.12 -8.64
C GLU A 109 3.08 10.38 -7.71
N ALA A 110 3.25 11.12 -6.61
CA ALA A 110 2.19 11.35 -5.63
C ALA A 110 0.91 11.94 -6.26
N SER A 111 1.04 12.95 -7.09
CA SER A 111 -0.12 13.59 -7.78
C SER A 111 -0.82 12.63 -8.74
N LYS A 112 -0.08 11.75 -9.43
CA LYS A 112 -0.66 10.73 -10.31
C LYS A 112 -1.45 9.70 -9.49
N ARG A 113 -0.86 9.24 -8.37
CA ARG A 113 -1.54 8.31 -7.44
C ARG A 113 -2.81 8.91 -6.85
N GLU A 114 -2.76 10.17 -6.39
CA GLU A 114 -3.94 10.86 -5.86
C GLU A 114 -5.09 10.87 -6.88
N LYS A 115 -4.81 11.24 -8.12
CA LYS A 115 -5.81 11.21 -9.19
C LYS A 115 -6.38 9.81 -9.37
N SER A 116 -5.53 8.77 -9.44
CA SER A 116 -5.96 7.38 -9.61
C SER A 116 -6.88 6.92 -8.48
N ILE A 117 -6.50 7.13 -7.22
CA ILE A 117 -7.33 6.69 -6.09
C ILE A 117 -8.64 7.47 -5.97
N LYS A 118 -8.67 8.74 -6.40
CA LYS A 118 -9.90 9.55 -6.43
C LYS A 118 -10.90 9.09 -7.49
N THR A 119 -10.45 8.49 -8.59
CA THR A 119 -11.37 7.88 -9.56
C THR A 119 -12.05 6.62 -9.03
N ILE A 120 -11.44 5.94 -8.04
CA ILE A 120 -11.99 4.73 -7.43
C ILE A 120 -13.12 5.08 -6.46
N SER A 121 -12.92 6.10 -5.63
CA SER A 121 -13.88 6.52 -4.61
C SER A 121 -13.62 7.96 -4.17
N ASP A 122 -14.67 8.73 -3.98
CA ASP A 122 -14.64 10.06 -3.37
C ASP A 122 -14.16 10.04 -1.92
N LYS A 123 -14.28 8.87 -1.26
CA LYS A 123 -13.76 8.61 0.09
C LYS A 123 -12.27 8.29 0.13
N SER A 124 -11.61 8.09 -1.02
CA SER A 124 -10.16 7.94 -1.06
C SER A 124 -9.48 9.26 -0.72
N SER A 125 -8.32 9.19 -0.08
CA SER A 125 -7.56 10.37 0.36
C SER A 125 -6.07 10.12 0.26
N GLN A 126 -5.30 11.20 0.11
CA GLN A 126 -3.84 11.17 0.15
C GLN A 126 -3.33 12.17 1.19
N TYR A 127 -2.29 11.79 1.92
CA TYR A 127 -1.65 12.64 2.94
C TYR A 127 -0.13 12.60 2.81
N GLU A 128 0.47 13.79 2.71
CA GLU A 128 1.90 13.99 2.88
C GLU A 128 2.19 14.32 4.34
N ILE A 129 3.11 13.60 4.96
CA ILE A 129 3.56 13.88 6.32
C ILE A 129 4.83 14.72 6.27
N LYS A 130 4.71 15.98 6.69
CA LYS A 130 5.84 16.92 6.74
C LYS A 130 6.94 16.44 7.68
N SER A 131 8.19 16.69 7.28
CA SER A 131 9.39 16.32 8.04
C SER A 131 9.47 14.82 8.35
N SER A 132 8.94 13.97 7.47
CA SER A 132 8.91 12.53 7.66
C SER A 132 9.66 11.81 6.55
N SER A 133 10.44 10.80 6.92
CA SER A 133 11.10 9.86 6.01
C SER A 133 10.11 8.77 5.55
N HIS A 134 10.60 7.86 4.71
CA HIS A 134 9.86 6.68 4.26
C HIS A 134 9.35 5.78 5.41
N TYR A 135 10.11 5.67 6.50
CA TYR A 135 9.79 4.80 7.63
C TYR A 135 8.93 5.46 8.71
N HIS A 136 8.71 6.77 8.61
CA HIS A 136 7.91 7.55 9.56
C HIS A 136 8.33 7.40 11.04
N GLU A 137 9.59 7.10 11.33
CA GLU A 137 10.09 6.77 12.69
C GLU A 137 9.72 7.85 13.71
N ASP A 138 9.93 9.13 13.39
CA ASP A 138 9.60 10.25 14.28
C ASP A 138 8.15 10.75 14.14
N ASN A 139 7.36 10.16 13.25
CA ASN A 139 6.00 10.59 12.93
C ASN A 139 4.96 9.45 12.98
N ALA A 140 5.30 8.33 13.61
CA ALA A 140 4.41 7.17 13.71
C ALA A 140 3.03 7.53 14.31
N ASP A 141 2.99 8.39 15.32
CA ASP A 141 1.74 8.84 15.92
C ASP A 141 0.86 9.62 14.94
N LYS A 142 1.46 10.42 14.06
CA LYS A 142 0.70 11.13 13.01
C LYS A 142 0.10 10.15 12.01
N VAL A 143 0.86 9.14 11.58
CA VAL A 143 0.34 8.07 10.70
C VAL A 143 -0.85 7.40 11.35
N ILE A 144 -0.72 6.98 12.62
CA ILE A 144 -1.79 6.34 13.38
C ILE A 144 -3.03 7.23 13.49
N GLN A 145 -2.85 8.52 13.79
CA GLN A 145 -3.95 9.48 13.91
C GLN A 145 -4.68 9.67 12.57
N ILE A 146 -3.95 9.80 11.46
CA ILE A 146 -4.52 9.93 10.10
C ILE A 146 -5.35 8.68 9.76
N VAL A 147 -4.77 7.49 9.96
CA VAL A 147 -5.46 6.23 9.68
C VAL A 147 -6.72 6.09 10.52
N LYS A 148 -6.63 6.30 11.84
CA LYS A 148 -7.80 6.22 12.74
C LYS A 148 -8.89 7.20 12.34
N LYS A 149 -8.54 8.46 12.10
CA LYS A 149 -9.50 9.49 11.68
C LYS A 149 -10.17 9.08 10.36
N TRP A 150 -9.40 8.72 9.36
CA TRP A 150 -9.93 8.36 8.05
C TRP A 150 -10.85 7.14 8.10
N LEU A 151 -10.56 6.15 8.96
CA LEU A 151 -11.41 4.98 9.15
C LEU A 151 -12.69 5.30 9.93
N SER A 152 -12.66 6.28 10.85
CA SER A 152 -13.85 6.68 11.62
C SER A 152 -14.84 7.52 10.82
N ASP A 153 -14.39 8.19 9.76
CA ASP A 153 -15.22 9.04 8.89
C ASP A 153 -15.98 8.21 7.82
N LYS A 154 -15.98 6.89 7.91
CA LYS A 154 -16.62 5.91 7.01
C LYS A 154 -17.72 5.14 7.67
#